data_1cc2ef5a6e292f4659cb8976f8ac070c
#
_entry.id   1cc2ef5a6e292f4659cb8976f8ac070c
#
_cell.length_a   1.000
_cell.length_b   1.000
_cell.length_c   1.000
_cell.angle_alpha   90.00
_cell.angle_beta   90.00
_cell.angle_gamma   90.00
#
_symmetry.space_group_name_H-M   'P 1'
#
loop_
_entity.id
_entity.type
_entity.pdbx_description
1 polymer ?
#
loop_
_entity_poly.entity_id
_entity_poly.type
_entity_poly.pdbx_seq_one_letter_code
_entity_poly.pdbx_strand_id
1 'polypeptide(L)'
;FLAQIGHFGLAESDFKIVDMTPVDSAAAFASGEFDMVCGWGGPLRRMKEHGNVLLSGPAKEAVSGVIYDVTSTPSSFAEANADVVTTFLKVTSEMNTMYAENPEPMYEAISIEAGMDMEGTKAILAVMAFMSAETQLSDQWMGKWLAGDLKRQALALEAAGKITALDDYDALVNTTYLAAAAK
;
A
#
# COMPACT_ATOMS: atom_id res chain seq x y z
N PHE A 1 0.16 -7.23 -10.14
CA PHE A 1 0.57 -7.73 -11.47
C PHE A 1 -0.43 -8.73 -12.04
N LEU A 2 -0.70 -9.89 -11.37
CA LEU A 2 -1.56 -10.97 -11.91
C LEU A 2 -2.94 -10.47 -12.35
N ALA A 3 -3.61 -9.65 -11.54
CA ALA A 3 -4.89 -9.05 -11.90
C ALA A 3 -4.80 -8.14 -13.13
N GLN A 4 -3.68 -7.41 -13.26
CA GLN A 4 -3.48 -6.49 -14.37
C GLN A 4 -3.25 -7.23 -15.70
N ILE A 5 -2.43 -8.26 -15.72
CA ILE A 5 -2.24 -9.06 -16.95
C ILE A 5 -3.53 -9.79 -17.33
N GLY A 6 -4.28 -10.32 -16.36
CA GLY A 6 -5.59 -10.93 -16.59
C GLY A 6 -6.61 -9.97 -17.23
N HIS A 7 -6.55 -8.67 -16.88
CA HIS A 7 -7.36 -7.62 -17.53
C HIS A 7 -7.09 -7.52 -19.04
N PHE A 8 -5.86 -7.78 -19.46
CA PHE A 8 -5.48 -7.81 -20.87
C PHE A 8 -5.67 -9.18 -21.52
N GLY A 9 -6.28 -10.14 -20.83
CA GLY A 9 -6.51 -11.50 -21.34
C GLY A 9 -5.25 -12.36 -21.38
N LEU A 10 -4.23 -12.01 -20.60
CA LEU A 10 -2.94 -12.68 -20.52
C LEU A 10 -2.85 -13.51 -19.22
N ALA A 11 -2.03 -14.56 -19.24
CA ALA A 11 -1.74 -15.41 -18.09
C ALA A 11 -0.30 -15.24 -17.60
N GLU A 12 -0.01 -15.67 -16.38
CA GLU A 12 1.36 -15.66 -15.82
C GLU A 12 2.35 -16.43 -16.69
N SER A 13 1.89 -17.51 -17.32
CA SER A 13 2.68 -18.36 -18.23
C SER A 13 3.14 -17.65 -19.51
N ASP A 14 2.53 -16.52 -19.87
CA ASP A 14 2.88 -15.74 -21.06
C ASP A 14 4.10 -14.85 -20.80
N PHE A 15 4.61 -14.82 -19.57
CA PHE A 15 5.69 -13.94 -19.13
C PHE A 15 6.83 -14.70 -18.48
N LYS A 16 8.04 -14.19 -18.69
CA LYS A 16 9.18 -14.51 -17.84
C LYS A 16 9.26 -13.45 -16.74
N ILE A 17 8.70 -13.78 -15.57
CA ILE A 17 8.65 -12.85 -14.43
C ILE A 17 9.97 -12.91 -13.68
N VAL A 18 10.53 -11.73 -13.38
CA VAL A 18 11.72 -11.55 -12.53
C VAL A 18 11.35 -10.63 -11.38
N ASP A 19 11.55 -11.09 -10.16
CA ASP A 19 11.35 -10.30 -8.94
C ASP A 19 12.62 -9.49 -8.65
N MET A 20 12.46 -8.17 -8.57
CA MET A 20 13.55 -7.22 -8.37
C MET A 20 13.10 -6.04 -7.51
N THR A 21 14.07 -5.35 -6.90
CA THR A 21 13.77 -4.09 -6.23
C THR A 21 13.25 -3.05 -7.24
N PRO A 22 12.38 -2.10 -6.83
CA PRO A 22 11.92 -1.04 -7.72
C PRO A 22 13.05 -0.23 -8.37
N VAL A 23 14.14 -0.01 -7.65
CA VAL A 23 15.30 0.75 -8.14
C VAL A 23 16.02 -0.02 -9.25
N ASP A 24 16.30 -1.31 -9.02
CA ASP A 24 16.99 -2.16 -9.98
C ASP A 24 16.12 -2.39 -11.22
N SER A 25 14.82 -2.63 -11.02
CA SER A 25 13.88 -2.82 -12.14
C SER A 25 13.73 -1.56 -13.00
N ALA A 26 13.79 -0.36 -12.41
CA ALA A 26 13.79 0.88 -13.18
C ALA A 26 15.06 1.06 -14.00
N ALA A 27 16.22 0.65 -13.48
CA ALA A 27 17.48 0.69 -14.20
C ALA A 27 17.50 -0.32 -15.37
N ALA A 28 17.08 -1.54 -15.12
CA ALA A 28 17.02 -2.60 -16.12
C ALA A 28 15.99 -2.29 -17.23
N PHE A 29 14.84 -1.71 -16.88
CA PHE A 29 13.85 -1.25 -17.87
C PHE A 29 14.40 -0.10 -18.73
N ALA A 30 15.08 0.87 -18.12
CA ALA A 30 15.71 1.97 -18.84
C ALA A 30 16.81 1.52 -19.82
N SER A 31 17.49 0.40 -19.51
CA SER A 31 18.50 -0.21 -20.41
C SER A 31 17.90 -1.14 -21.48
N GLY A 32 16.59 -1.39 -21.43
CA GLY A 32 15.90 -2.25 -22.40
C GLY A 32 16.01 -3.76 -22.11
N GLU A 33 16.34 -4.14 -20.88
CA GLU A 33 16.41 -5.57 -20.49
C GLU A 33 15.01 -6.20 -20.30
N PHE A 34 13.99 -5.38 -20.05
CA PHE A 34 12.62 -5.82 -19.84
C PHE A 34 11.64 -5.09 -20.77
N ASP A 35 10.68 -5.84 -21.30
CA ASP A 35 9.61 -5.31 -22.14
C ASP A 35 8.52 -4.64 -21.31
N MET A 36 8.32 -5.05 -20.03
CA MET A 36 7.31 -4.53 -19.13
C MET A 36 7.84 -4.50 -17.70
N VAL A 37 7.43 -3.48 -16.94
CA VAL A 37 7.81 -3.31 -15.54
C VAL A 37 6.63 -2.78 -14.72
N CYS A 38 6.56 -3.20 -13.46
CA CYS A 38 5.67 -2.62 -12.44
C CYS A 38 6.50 -1.90 -11.40
N GLY A 39 6.07 -0.70 -10.99
CA GLY A 39 6.80 0.06 -9.99
C GLY A 39 5.95 1.14 -9.35
N TRP A 40 6.52 1.75 -8.32
CA TRP A 40 5.91 2.85 -7.57
C TRP A 40 6.98 3.84 -7.12
N GLY A 41 6.55 4.96 -6.57
CA GLY A 41 7.44 5.98 -6.00
C GLY A 41 8.39 6.63 -7.02
N GLY A 42 9.58 6.99 -6.55
CA GLY A 42 10.64 7.60 -7.36
C GLY A 42 11.08 6.75 -8.56
N PRO A 43 11.31 5.44 -8.39
CA PRO A 43 11.63 4.54 -9.50
C PRO A 43 10.59 4.55 -10.63
N LEU A 44 9.29 4.63 -10.31
CA LEU A 44 8.23 4.73 -11.32
C LEU A 44 8.37 5.97 -12.19
N ARG A 45 8.81 7.11 -11.63
CA ARG A 45 9.07 8.31 -12.41
C ARG A 45 10.10 8.05 -13.51
N ARG A 46 11.21 7.40 -13.15
CA ARG A 46 12.25 7.00 -14.11
C ARG A 46 11.73 6.01 -15.17
N MET A 47 10.91 5.02 -14.77
CA MET A 47 10.30 4.08 -15.72
C MET A 47 9.45 4.81 -16.78
N LYS A 48 8.70 5.85 -16.38
CA LYS A 48 7.87 6.65 -17.29
C LYS A 48 8.65 7.44 -18.35
N GLU A 49 9.93 7.71 -18.10
CA GLU A 49 10.82 8.35 -19.08
C GLU A 49 11.20 7.42 -20.24
N HIS A 50 11.06 6.09 -20.03
CA HIS A 50 11.51 5.06 -20.95
C HIS A 50 10.39 4.16 -21.49
N GLY A 51 9.13 4.42 -21.14
CA GLY A 51 8.01 3.59 -21.56
C GLY A 51 6.65 4.25 -21.43
N ASN A 52 5.62 3.55 -21.88
CA ASN A 52 4.23 3.98 -21.82
C ASN A 52 3.53 3.38 -20.60
N VAL A 53 2.67 4.16 -19.96
CA VAL A 53 1.84 3.68 -18.86
C VAL A 53 0.63 2.92 -19.42
N LEU A 54 0.52 1.64 -19.06
CA LEU A 54 -0.61 0.79 -19.45
C LEU A 54 -1.81 0.94 -18.51
N LEU A 55 -1.54 0.92 -17.19
CA LEU A 55 -2.56 1.08 -16.15
C LEU A 55 -2.05 1.96 -15.02
N SER A 56 -2.81 2.97 -14.61
CA SER A 56 -2.53 3.81 -13.44
C SER A 56 -3.81 4.40 -12.85
N GLY A 57 -3.72 4.93 -11.62
CA GLY A 57 -4.82 5.61 -10.96
C GLY A 57 -6.13 4.79 -10.91
N PRO A 58 -7.29 5.41 -11.16
CA PRO A 58 -8.59 4.75 -11.07
C PRO A 58 -8.74 3.52 -11.98
N ALA A 59 -8.12 3.50 -13.15
CA ALA A 59 -8.16 2.35 -14.06
C ALA A 59 -7.44 1.15 -13.44
N LYS A 60 -6.30 1.37 -12.77
CA LYS A 60 -5.57 0.33 -12.04
C LYS A 60 -6.38 -0.16 -10.84
N GLU A 61 -6.99 0.74 -10.08
CA GLU A 61 -7.81 0.39 -8.92
C GLU A 61 -9.04 -0.44 -9.30
N ALA A 62 -9.69 -0.12 -10.41
CA ALA A 62 -10.81 -0.91 -10.93
C ALA A 62 -10.42 -2.37 -11.26
N VAL A 63 -9.17 -2.59 -11.65
CA VAL A 63 -8.65 -3.91 -12.03
C VAL A 63 -8.04 -4.65 -10.84
N SER A 64 -7.20 -3.97 -10.06
CA SER A 64 -6.37 -4.62 -9.02
C SER A 64 -6.92 -4.40 -7.61
N GLY A 65 -7.94 -3.55 -7.44
CA GLY A 65 -8.40 -3.08 -6.14
C GLY A 65 -7.53 -1.95 -5.56
N VAL A 66 -7.94 -1.46 -4.40
CA VAL A 66 -7.23 -0.42 -3.66
C VAL A 66 -5.94 -1.00 -3.08
N ILE A 67 -4.86 -0.24 -3.16
CA ILE A 67 -3.61 -0.55 -2.46
C ILE A 67 -3.63 0.24 -1.14
N TYR A 68 -3.36 -0.44 -0.05
CA TYR A 68 -3.32 0.14 1.28
C TYR A 68 -2.13 -0.38 2.07
N ASP A 69 -1.58 0.47 2.90
CA ASP A 69 -0.55 0.11 3.88
C ASP A 69 -1.21 -0.11 5.23
N VAL A 70 -0.76 -1.11 5.96
CA VAL A 70 -1.27 -1.44 7.29
C VAL A 70 -0.14 -1.49 8.31
N THR A 71 -0.40 -1.01 9.52
CA THR A 71 0.46 -1.28 10.65
C THR A 71 0.12 -2.66 11.21
N SER A 72 1.11 -3.53 11.30
CA SER A 72 0.97 -4.87 11.88
C SER A 72 1.94 -5.09 13.02
N THR A 73 1.52 -5.88 14.00
CA THR A 73 2.35 -6.28 15.16
C THR A 73 1.91 -7.65 15.65
N PRO A 74 2.81 -8.47 16.24
CA PRO A 74 2.41 -9.71 16.88
C PRO A 74 1.37 -9.45 17.98
N SER A 75 0.33 -10.28 18.08
CA SER A 75 -0.71 -10.14 19.10
C SER A 75 -0.13 -10.13 20.52
N SER A 76 0.84 -10.99 20.79
CA SER A 76 1.53 -11.04 22.08
C SER A 76 2.26 -9.75 22.44
N PHE A 77 2.82 -9.05 21.45
CA PHE A 77 3.43 -7.73 21.69
C PHE A 77 2.36 -6.68 22.00
N ALA A 78 1.29 -6.64 21.21
CA ALA A 78 0.21 -5.68 21.42
C ALA A 78 -0.48 -5.86 22.79
N GLU A 79 -0.69 -7.10 23.22
CA GLU A 79 -1.28 -7.41 24.53
C GLU A 79 -0.36 -7.00 25.69
N ALA A 80 0.95 -7.27 25.57
CA ALA A 80 1.93 -6.92 26.59
C ALA A 80 2.23 -5.41 26.64
N ASN A 81 1.99 -4.65 25.55
CA ASN A 81 2.38 -3.26 25.39
C ASN A 81 1.22 -2.41 24.85
N ALA A 82 0.02 -2.60 25.35
CA ALA A 82 -1.20 -1.97 24.87
C ALA A 82 -1.14 -0.43 24.87
N ASP A 83 -0.51 0.16 25.87
CA ASP A 83 -0.28 1.59 26.01
C ASP A 83 0.67 2.14 24.94
N VAL A 84 1.73 1.40 24.61
CA VAL A 84 2.69 1.77 23.56
C VAL A 84 2.00 1.75 22.20
N VAL A 85 1.25 0.68 21.88
CA VAL A 85 0.51 0.54 20.62
C VAL A 85 -0.55 1.64 20.49
N THR A 86 -1.31 1.90 21.57
CA THR A 86 -2.32 2.97 21.57
C THR A 86 -1.69 4.34 21.38
N THR A 87 -0.56 4.62 22.04
CA THR A 87 0.16 5.89 21.89
C THR A 87 0.70 6.07 20.47
N PHE A 88 1.29 5.02 19.89
CA PHE A 88 1.76 5.04 18.51
C PHE A 88 0.62 5.38 17.54
N LEU A 89 -0.53 4.70 17.66
CA LEU A 89 -1.69 4.95 16.81
C LEU A 89 -2.30 6.34 17.01
N LYS A 90 -2.26 6.86 18.24
CA LYS A 90 -2.67 8.23 18.55
C LYS A 90 -1.81 9.26 17.82
N VAL A 91 -0.49 9.15 17.94
CA VAL A 91 0.45 10.05 17.25
C VAL A 91 0.27 9.95 15.74
N THR A 92 0.14 8.74 15.19
CA THR A 92 -0.12 8.54 13.76
C THR A 92 -1.42 9.22 13.32
N SER A 93 -2.49 9.08 14.09
CA SER A 93 -3.78 9.72 13.78
C SER A 93 -3.71 11.25 13.85
N GLU A 94 -2.98 11.79 14.82
CA GLU A 94 -2.71 13.23 14.92
C GLU A 94 -1.93 13.74 13.70
N MET A 95 -0.92 13.00 13.26
CA MET A 95 -0.15 13.35 12.05
C MET A 95 -1.02 13.29 10.79
N ASN A 96 -1.89 12.28 10.65
CA ASN A 96 -2.83 12.20 9.53
C ASN A 96 -3.76 13.40 9.49
N THR A 97 -4.27 13.84 10.66
CA THR A 97 -5.14 15.03 10.77
C THR A 97 -4.37 16.29 10.38
N MET A 98 -3.17 16.49 10.93
CA MET A 98 -2.33 17.64 10.60
C MET A 98 -2.00 17.69 9.09
N TYR A 99 -1.71 16.53 8.48
CA TYR A 99 -1.46 16.45 7.05
C TYR A 99 -2.70 16.84 6.23
N ALA A 100 -3.88 16.38 6.62
CA ALA A 100 -5.13 16.70 5.93
C ALA A 100 -5.48 18.20 6.03
N GLU A 101 -5.16 18.85 7.16
CA GLU A 101 -5.42 20.27 7.38
C GLU A 101 -4.40 21.16 6.68
N ASN A 102 -3.10 20.84 6.81
CA ASN A 102 -2.01 21.60 6.19
C ASN A 102 -0.75 20.74 6.03
N PRO A 103 -0.51 20.14 4.86
CA PRO A 103 0.63 19.25 4.63
C PRO A 103 1.99 19.98 4.51
N GLU A 104 2.00 21.27 4.21
CA GLU A 104 3.25 22.01 3.89
C GLU A 104 4.34 21.89 4.98
N PRO A 105 4.05 22.02 6.28
CA PRO A 105 5.07 21.88 7.32
C PRO A 105 5.68 20.48 7.43
N MET A 106 5.00 19.46 6.89
CA MET A 106 5.42 18.07 7.00
C MET A 106 6.33 17.62 5.85
N TYR A 107 6.26 18.27 4.70
CA TYR A 107 6.99 17.84 3.50
C TYR A 107 8.51 17.81 3.71
N GLU A 108 9.07 18.77 4.43
CA GLU A 108 10.52 18.82 4.68
C GLU A 108 10.99 17.60 5.48
N ALA A 109 10.30 17.31 6.60
CA ALA A 109 10.64 16.16 7.44
C ALA A 109 10.48 14.83 6.66
N ILE A 110 9.40 14.69 5.89
CA ILE A 110 9.15 13.49 5.07
C ILE A 110 10.21 13.37 3.96
N SER A 111 10.58 14.46 3.31
CA SER A 111 11.62 14.49 2.28
C SER A 111 12.95 14.00 2.81
N ILE A 112 13.36 14.48 3.99
CA ILE A 112 14.61 14.08 4.66
C ILE A 112 14.59 12.60 5.00
N GLU A 113 13.54 12.13 5.68
CA GLU A 113 13.43 10.74 6.12
C GLU A 113 13.30 9.75 4.95
N ALA A 114 12.60 10.13 3.89
CA ALA A 114 12.45 9.30 2.69
C ALA A 114 13.64 9.38 1.72
N GLY A 115 14.61 10.27 1.96
CA GLY A 115 15.75 10.47 1.07
C GLY A 115 15.35 10.95 -0.33
N MET A 116 14.28 11.73 -0.42
CA MET A 116 13.72 12.24 -1.68
C MET A 116 13.88 13.76 -1.78
N ASP A 117 13.87 14.29 -3.01
CA ASP A 117 13.71 15.72 -3.22
C ASP A 117 12.25 16.16 -2.92
N MET A 118 12.05 17.45 -2.73
CA MET A 118 10.76 18.04 -2.38
C MET A 118 9.69 17.79 -3.45
N GLU A 119 10.05 17.83 -4.73
CA GLU A 119 9.12 17.59 -5.84
C GLU A 119 8.65 16.12 -5.83
N GLY A 120 9.57 15.17 -5.69
CA GLY A 120 9.27 13.76 -5.58
C GLY A 120 8.40 13.43 -4.35
N THR A 121 8.71 14.06 -3.20
CA THR A 121 7.92 13.93 -1.98
C THR A 121 6.47 14.37 -2.20
N LYS A 122 6.25 15.58 -2.71
CA LYS A 122 4.91 16.11 -3.02
C LYS A 122 4.15 15.24 -4.02
N ALA A 123 4.84 14.77 -5.06
CA ALA A 123 4.23 13.93 -6.10
C ALA A 123 3.77 12.56 -5.57
N ILE A 124 4.54 11.95 -4.67
CA ILE A 124 4.16 10.67 -4.05
C ILE A 124 3.01 10.87 -3.07
N LEU A 125 3.09 11.88 -2.21
CA LEU A 125 2.07 12.13 -1.20
C LEU A 125 0.72 12.56 -1.82
N ALA A 126 0.74 13.19 -2.99
CA ALA A 126 -0.48 13.59 -3.70
C ALA A 126 -1.37 12.41 -4.16
N VAL A 127 -0.82 11.20 -4.22
CA VAL A 127 -1.58 9.97 -4.59
C VAL A 127 -1.89 9.08 -3.38
N MET A 128 -1.53 9.51 -2.17
CA MET A 128 -1.82 8.80 -0.92
C MET A 128 -3.00 9.45 -0.20
N ALA A 129 -3.79 8.63 0.49
CA ALA A 129 -4.86 9.09 1.38
C ALA A 129 -4.51 8.73 2.82
N PHE A 130 -4.35 9.75 3.66
CA PHE A 130 -4.10 9.60 5.09
C PHE A 130 -5.43 9.77 5.83
N MET A 131 -6.05 8.65 6.21
CA MET A 131 -7.39 8.65 6.77
C MET A 131 -7.40 8.95 8.26
N SER A 132 -8.44 9.66 8.72
CA SER A 132 -8.71 9.84 10.14
C SER A 132 -8.99 8.49 10.83
N ALA A 133 -8.80 8.43 12.15
CA ALA A 133 -9.12 7.23 12.92
C ALA A 133 -10.62 6.86 12.79
N GLU A 134 -11.52 7.84 12.74
CA GLU A 134 -12.95 7.62 12.53
C GLU A 134 -13.23 6.92 11.20
N THR A 135 -12.63 7.40 10.12
CA THR A 135 -12.77 6.77 8.79
C THR A 135 -12.21 5.36 8.79
N GLN A 136 -11.01 5.15 9.40
CA GLN A 136 -10.40 3.83 9.47
C GLN A 136 -11.25 2.83 10.26
N LEU A 137 -11.93 3.25 11.34
CA LEU A 137 -12.79 2.41 12.16
C LEU A 137 -14.15 2.11 11.52
N SER A 138 -14.53 2.81 10.46
CA SER A 138 -15.82 2.63 9.79
C SER A 138 -15.95 1.25 9.12
N ASP A 139 -17.19 0.85 8.84
CA ASP A 139 -17.50 -0.37 8.09
C ASP A 139 -16.92 -0.38 6.66
N GLN A 140 -16.64 0.80 6.12
CA GLN A 140 -15.98 0.96 4.81
C GLN A 140 -14.50 0.62 4.83
N TRP A 141 -13.90 0.46 6.03
CA TRP A 141 -12.50 0.09 6.22
C TRP A 141 -12.36 -1.05 7.24
N MET A 142 -11.72 -0.78 8.39
CA MET A 142 -11.39 -1.81 9.38
C MET A 142 -12.62 -2.43 10.04
N GLY A 143 -13.77 -1.73 10.03
CA GLY A 143 -14.99 -2.27 10.62
C GLY A 143 -15.50 -3.54 9.94
N LYS A 144 -15.42 -3.62 8.59
CA LYS A 144 -15.84 -4.80 7.83
C LYS A 144 -15.04 -5.04 6.55
N TRP A 145 -14.81 -3.98 5.76
CA TRP A 145 -14.29 -4.12 4.41
C TRP A 145 -12.90 -4.77 4.36
N LEU A 146 -12.00 -4.38 5.26
CA LEU A 146 -10.59 -4.79 5.22
C LEU A 146 -10.42 -6.31 5.36
N ALA A 147 -11.10 -6.94 6.29
CA ALA A 147 -11.03 -8.40 6.46
C ALA A 147 -11.51 -9.14 5.22
N GLY A 148 -12.62 -8.66 4.61
CA GLY A 148 -13.14 -9.20 3.36
C GLY A 148 -12.18 -9.03 2.19
N ASP A 149 -11.51 -7.89 2.09
CA ASP A 149 -10.54 -7.64 1.03
C ASP A 149 -9.25 -8.45 1.21
N LEU A 150 -8.74 -8.59 2.44
CA LEU A 150 -7.63 -9.49 2.76
C LEU A 150 -7.94 -10.93 2.35
N LYS A 151 -9.15 -11.42 2.65
CA LYS A 151 -9.60 -12.74 2.23
C LYS A 151 -9.64 -12.88 0.72
N ARG A 152 -10.20 -11.90 0.02
CA ARG A 152 -10.27 -11.88 -1.45
C ARG A 152 -8.87 -11.94 -2.08
N GLN A 153 -7.93 -11.16 -1.58
CA GLN A 153 -6.54 -11.17 -2.07
C GLN A 153 -5.86 -12.50 -1.78
N ALA A 154 -6.02 -13.05 -0.58
CA ALA A 154 -5.44 -14.33 -0.20
C ALA A 154 -5.96 -15.48 -1.07
N LEU A 155 -7.27 -15.54 -1.36
CA LEU A 155 -7.84 -16.54 -2.25
C LEU A 155 -7.30 -16.43 -3.69
N ALA A 156 -7.04 -15.22 -4.18
CA ALA A 156 -6.40 -15.02 -5.47
C ALA A 156 -4.96 -15.52 -5.50
N LEU A 157 -4.19 -15.30 -4.42
CA LEU A 157 -2.84 -15.82 -4.27
C LEU A 157 -2.81 -17.34 -4.08
N GLU A 158 -3.79 -17.91 -3.37
CA GLU A 158 -3.96 -19.36 -3.24
C GLU A 158 -4.27 -20.02 -4.58
N ALA A 159 -5.17 -19.44 -5.37
CA ALA A 159 -5.47 -19.93 -6.72
C ALA A 159 -4.25 -19.88 -7.65
N ALA A 160 -3.33 -18.95 -7.41
CA ALA A 160 -2.04 -18.88 -8.10
C ALA A 160 -0.95 -19.78 -7.47
N GLY A 161 -1.28 -20.58 -6.45
CA GLY A 161 -0.34 -21.50 -5.76
C GLY A 161 0.76 -20.80 -4.96
N LYS A 162 0.55 -19.55 -4.54
CA LYS A 162 1.55 -18.75 -3.82
C LYS A 162 1.48 -18.89 -2.30
N ILE A 163 0.29 -19.07 -1.75
CA ILE A 163 0.02 -19.23 -0.31
C ILE A 163 -1.10 -20.24 -0.08
N THR A 164 -1.34 -20.59 1.17
CA THR A 164 -2.59 -21.22 1.63
C THR A 164 -3.40 -20.14 2.37
N ALA A 165 -4.63 -19.91 1.92
CA ALA A 165 -5.51 -18.92 2.54
C ALA A 165 -5.96 -19.39 3.94
N LEU A 166 -6.20 -18.44 4.83
CA LEU A 166 -6.78 -18.71 6.15
C LEU A 166 -8.30 -18.84 6.05
N ASP A 167 -8.91 -19.52 7.01
CA ASP A 167 -10.36 -19.63 7.11
C ASP A 167 -11.00 -18.32 7.58
N ASP A 168 -10.34 -17.63 8.54
CA ASP A 168 -10.85 -16.43 9.18
C ASP A 168 -9.85 -15.27 9.04
N TYR A 169 -10.32 -14.16 8.50
CA TYR A 169 -9.59 -12.90 8.36
C TYR A 169 -10.08 -11.80 9.31
N ASP A 170 -11.24 -11.94 9.92
CA ASP A 170 -11.74 -10.97 10.92
C ASP A 170 -10.82 -10.92 12.12
N ALA A 171 -10.27 -12.06 12.55
CA ALA A 171 -9.31 -12.16 13.65
C ALA A 171 -7.98 -11.41 13.38
N LEU A 172 -7.66 -11.10 12.12
CA LEU A 172 -6.45 -10.35 11.76
C LEU A 172 -6.64 -8.83 11.89
N VAL A 173 -7.88 -8.34 11.95
CA VAL A 173 -8.19 -6.91 11.99
C VAL A 173 -8.57 -6.50 13.41
N ASN A 174 -7.60 -5.95 14.15
CA ASN A 174 -7.81 -5.50 15.52
C ASN A 174 -8.00 -3.98 15.58
N THR A 175 -9.21 -3.54 15.85
CA THR A 175 -9.60 -2.13 15.97
C THR A 175 -9.48 -1.57 17.38
N THR A 176 -9.20 -2.41 18.39
CA THR A 176 -9.28 -2.05 19.82
C THR A 176 -8.36 -0.89 20.17
N TYR A 177 -7.10 -0.96 19.71
CA TYR A 177 -6.09 0.04 20.05
C TYR A 177 -6.33 1.37 19.32
N LEU A 178 -6.79 1.32 18.07
CA LEU A 178 -7.15 2.51 17.32
C LEU A 178 -8.39 3.19 17.92
N ALA A 179 -9.39 2.41 18.34
CA ALA A 179 -10.57 2.93 19.03
C ALA A 179 -10.23 3.55 20.39
N ALA A 180 -9.20 3.04 21.08
CA ALA A 180 -8.70 3.66 22.31
C ALA A 180 -7.93 4.95 22.03
N ALA A 181 -7.15 5.00 20.96
CA ALA A 181 -6.37 6.16 20.52
C ALA A 181 -7.23 7.33 20.03
N ALA A 182 -8.44 7.05 19.52
CA ALA A 182 -9.38 8.03 18.98
C ALA A 182 -10.23 8.76 20.05
N LYS A 183 -10.08 8.40 21.34
CA LYS A 183 -10.78 9.04 22.47
C LYS A 183 -10.02 10.25 23.00
#